data_53edb0ef0bbb2555443c30a583995673
#
_entry.id   53edb0ef0bbb2555443c30a583995673
#
_cell.length_a   1.000
_cell.length_b   1.000
_cell.length_c   1.000
_cell.angle_alpha   90.00
_cell.angle_beta   90.00
_cell.angle_gamma   90.00
#
_symmetry.space_group_name_H-M   'P 1'
#
loop_
_entity.id
_entity.type
_entity.pdbx_description
1 polymer ?
#
loop_
_entity_poly.entity_id
_entity_poly.type
_entity_poly.pdbx_seq_one_letter_code
_entity_poly.pdbx_strand_id
1 'polypeptide(L)'
;MSKKQALTEFHRGSILAAAERLFAEKGTEKTTMHDIARESEYSKATLYVYFQSKEEIVNAILLSSMVLLQKKIQAAVEHYGNWFHAYDAVCEAIIRFYGENPAAYESTYIALTTDVDESSLDKGTRDILQVADATNAMLANFLRQGAAEGVVRIALPRTRRWSSSGRLCPAW
;
A
#
# COMPACT_ATOMS: atom_id res chain seq x y z
N MET A 1 14.41 11.00 17.05
CA MET A 1 14.26 11.77 15.79
C MET A 1 14.91 13.12 15.96
N SER A 2 15.79 13.55 15.05
CA SER A 2 16.43 14.88 15.16
C SER A 2 15.43 15.99 14.76
N LYS A 3 15.65 17.24 15.25
CA LYS A 3 14.83 18.40 14.88
C LYS A 3 14.77 18.61 13.36
N LYS A 4 15.88 18.35 12.65
CA LYS A 4 15.94 18.43 11.19
C LYS A 4 15.06 17.37 10.52
N GLN A 5 15.07 16.13 11.02
CA GLN A 5 14.21 15.06 10.51
C GLN A 5 12.73 15.39 10.72
N ALA A 6 12.35 15.85 11.92
CA ALA A 6 10.98 16.25 12.21
C ALA A 6 10.47 17.35 11.26
N LEU A 7 11.31 18.34 10.96
CA LEU A 7 10.97 19.43 10.03
C LEU A 7 10.82 18.90 8.58
N THR A 8 11.70 17.99 8.16
CA THR A 8 11.62 17.37 6.83
C THR A 8 10.31 16.57 6.69
N GLU A 9 9.96 15.76 7.69
CA GLU A 9 8.71 14.98 7.68
C GLU A 9 7.48 15.89 7.69
N PHE A 10 7.51 16.99 8.43
CA PHE A 10 6.44 18.00 8.43
C PHE A 10 6.21 18.57 7.02
N HIS A 11 7.28 19.01 6.34
CA HIS A 11 7.16 19.56 4.98
C HIS A 11 6.70 18.52 3.97
N ARG A 12 7.24 17.29 4.04
CA ARG A 12 6.79 16.19 3.20
C ARG A 12 5.30 15.89 3.42
N GLY A 13 4.85 15.84 4.67
CA GLY A 13 3.44 15.63 5.01
C GLY A 13 2.52 16.72 4.47
N SER A 14 2.92 18.00 4.55
CA SER A 14 2.15 19.10 3.97
C SER A 14 1.99 18.99 2.45
N ILE A 15 3.07 18.60 1.74
CA ILE A 15 3.05 18.38 0.29
C ILE A 15 2.13 17.21 -0.08
N LEU A 16 2.24 16.09 0.63
CA LEU A 16 1.40 14.91 0.38
C LEU A 16 -0.08 15.23 0.60
N ALA A 17 -0.44 15.91 1.68
CA ALA A 17 -1.81 16.30 1.96
C ALA A 17 -2.40 17.24 0.88
N ALA A 18 -1.59 18.16 0.34
CA ALA A 18 -2.01 19.01 -0.78
C ALA A 18 -2.21 18.18 -2.07
N ALA A 19 -1.32 17.23 -2.34
CA ALA A 19 -1.44 16.35 -3.49
C ALA A 19 -2.68 15.46 -3.40
N GLU A 20 -2.97 14.87 -2.24
CA GLU A 20 -4.15 14.04 -2.00
C GLU A 20 -5.45 14.81 -2.29
N ARG A 21 -5.56 16.07 -1.81
CA ARG A 21 -6.72 16.93 -2.10
C ARG A 21 -6.89 17.13 -3.60
N LEU A 22 -5.82 17.52 -4.31
CA LEU A 22 -5.86 17.76 -5.74
C LEU A 22 -6.16 16.48 -6.56
N PHE A 23 -5.64 15.33 -6.13
CA PHE A 23 -5.93 14.06 -6.77
C PHE A 23 -7.39 13.64 -6.59
N ALA A 24 -7.98 13.90 -5.42
CA ALA A 24 -9.40 13.67 -5.18
C ALA A 24 -10.30 14.62 -5.99
N GLU A 25 -9.92 15.90 -6.17
CA GLU A 25 -10.71 16.89 -6.88
C GLU A 25 -10.71 16.73 -8.39
N LYS A 26 -9.53 16.55 -8.99
CA LYS A 26 -9.36 16.58 -10.46
C LYS A 26 -8.64 15.38 -11.06
N GLY A 27 -8.26 14.43 -10.24
CA GLY A 27 -7.53 13.23 -10.65
C GLY A 27 -6.02 13.44 -10.75
N THR A 28 -5.27 12.35 -10.64
CA THR A 28 -3.80 12.34 -10.69
C THR A 28 -3.29 12.83 -12.04
N GLU A 29 -3.91 12.42 -13.14
CA GLU A 29 -3.49 12.78 -14.50
C GLU A 29 -3.51 14.29 -14.75
N LYS A 30 -4.56 14.98 -14.27
CA LYS A 30 -4.75 16.43 -14.48
C LYS A 30 -3.99 17.28 -13.46
N THR A 31 -3.37 16.69 -12.46
CA THR A 31 -2.61 17.39 -11.43
C THR A 31 -1.14 17.49 -11.83
N THR A 32 -0.59 18.69 -11.77
CA THR A 32 0.81 18.96 -12.07
C THR A 32 1.61 19.25 -10.80
N MET A 33 2.95 19.11 -10.87
CA MET A 33 3.86 19.55 -9.80
C MET A 33 3.68 21.04 -9.44
N HIS A 34 3.29 21.87 -10.42
CA HIS A 34 3.01 23.28 -10.18
C HIS A 34 1.75 23.48 -9.34
N ASP A 35 0.69 22.71 -9.61
CA ASP A 35 -0.54 22.76 -8.83
C ASP A 35 -0.29 22.35 -7.37
N ILE A 36 0.49 21.28 -7.18
CA ILE A 36 0.85 20.78 -5.84
C ILE A 36 1.68 21.83 -5.08
N ALA A 37 2.65 22.46 -5.73
CA ALA A 37 3.47 23.51 -5.12
C ALA A 37 2.58 24.68 -4.65
N ARG A 38 1.65 25.13 -5.50
CA ARG A 38 0.72 26.22 -5.18
C ARG A 38 -0.23 25.84 -4.02
N GLU A 39 -0.80 24.64 -4.08
CA GLU A 39 -1.74 24.15 -3.06
C GLU A 39 -1.06 23.94 -1.69
N SER A 40 0.21 23.51 -1.68
CA SER A 40 1.00 23.34 -0.46
C SER A 40 1.66 24.62 0.04
N GLU A 41 1.48 25.75 -0.66
CA GLU A 41 2.10 27.05 -0.37
C GLU A 41 3.64 27.03 -0.43
N TYR A 42 4.22 26.11 -1.19
CA TYR A 42 5.66 26.04 -1.44
C TYR A 42 6.03 26.57 -2.81
N SER A 43 7.25 27.10 -2.93
CA SER A 43 7.82 27.35 -4.24
C SER A 43 8.06 26.03 -5.00
N LYS A 44 8.01 26.08 -6.33
CA LYS A 44 8.34 24.92 -7.15
C LYS A 44 9.75 24.36 -6.83
N ALA A 45 10.72 25.25 -6.59
CA ALA A 45 12.07 24.85 -6.21
C ALA A 45 12.08 24.10 -4.86
N THR A 46 11.33 24.58 -3.88
CA THR A 46 11.18 23.91 -2.58
C THR A 46 10.52 22.55 -2.72
N LEU A 47 9.48 22.43 -3.55
CA LEU A 47 8.82 21.15 -3.79
C LEU A 47 9.81 20.10 -4.33
N TYR A 48 10.65 20.48 -5.31
CA TYR A 48 11.67 19.58 -5.87
C TYR A 48 12.80 19.19 -4.92
N VAL A 49 12.97 19.88 -3.80
CA VAL A 49 13.86 19.42 -2.72
C VAL A 49 13.33 18.18 -2.03
N TYR A 50 12.00 18.04 -1.93
CA TYR A 50 11.34 16.95 -1.21
C TYR A 50 10.87 15.80 -2.11
N PHE A 51 10.48 16.10 -3.34
CA PHE A 51 9.97 15.14 -4.32
C PHE A 51 10.45 15.50 -5.73
N GLN A 52 11.14 14.57 -6.36
CA GLN A 52 11.73 14.79 -7.68
C GLN A 52 10.71 14.71 -8.82
N SER A 53 9.60 14.00 -8.61
CA SER A 53 8.55 13.82 -9.60
C SER A 53 7.16 13.65 -8.97
N LYS A 54 6.12 13.72 -9.80
CA LYS A 54 4.73 13.43 -9.37
C LYS A 54 4.57 11.95 -8.99
N GLU A 55 5.25 11.08 -9.69
CA GLU A 55 5.26 9.64 -9.43
C GLU A 55 5.82 9.34 -8.03
N GLU A 56 6.86 10.05 -7.60
CA GLU A 56 7.39 9.91 -6.23
C GLU A 56 6.36 10.32 -5.18
N ILE A 57 5.56 11.36 -5.44
CA ILE A 57 4.46 11.79 -4.56
C ILE A 57 3.36 10.72 -4.53
N VAL A 58 2.95 10.20 -5.69
CA VAL A 58 1.96 9.12 -5.79
C VAL A 58 2.41 7.89 -5.03
N ASN A 59 3.65 7.46 -5.22
CA ASN A 59 4.23 6.31 -4.52
C ASN A 59 4.28 6.54 -3.00
N ALA A 60 4.61 7.74 -2.54
CA ALA A 60 4.65 8.06 -1.11
C ALA A 60 3.24 8.02 -0.48
N ILE A 61 2.22 8.53 -1.16
CA ILE A 61 0.82 8.46 -0.73
C ILE A 61 0.37 7.00 -0.67
N LEU A 62 0.61 6.22 -1.73
CA LEU A 62 0.25 4.81 -1.80
C LEU A 62 0.93 4.01 -0.68
N LEU A 63 2.23 4.21 -0.46
CA LEU A 63 2.97 3.56 0.61
C LEU A 63 2.37 3.86 1.99
N SER A 64 2.04 5.12 2.26
CA SER A 64 1.41 5.54 3.52
C SER A 64 0.05 4.85 3.72
N SER A 65 -0.76 4.78 2.67
CA SER A 65 -2.07 4.12 2.70
C SER A 65 -1.94 2.61 2.92
N MET A 66 -0.97 1.94 2.29
CA MET A 66 -0.71 0.52 2.47
C MET A 66 -0.19 0.18 3.88
N VAL A 67 0.68 1.02 4.45
CA VAL A 67 1.12 0.89 5.84
C VAL A 67 -0.05 1.04 6.82
N LEU A 68 -0.98 1.95 6.53
CA LEU A 68 -2.19 2.11 7.33
C LEU A 68 -3.11 0.87 7.23
N LEU A 69 -3.29 0.32 6.02
CA LEU A 69 -4.02 -0.93 5.81
C LEU A 69 -3.40 -2.07 6.60
N GLN A 70 -2.07 -2.25 6.50
CA GLN A 70 -1.34 -3.28 7.23
C GLN A 70 -1.59 -3.18 8.75
N LYS A 71 -1.53 -1.96 9.31
CA LYS A 71 -1.82 -1.72 10.74
C LYS A 71 -3.26 -2.07 11.10
N LYS A 72 -4.24 -1.75 10.25
CA LYS A 72 -5.65 -2.10 10.48
C LYS A 72 -5.85 -3.62 10.46
N ILE A 73 -5.23 -4.33 9.51
CA ILE A 73 -5.26 -5.78 9.44
C ILE A 73 -4.63 -6.40 10.69
N GLN A 74 -3.45 -5.92 11.10
CA GLN A 74 -2.79 -6.39 12.30
C GLN A 74 -3.66 -6.19 13.54
N ALA A 75 -4.23 -5.00 13.71
CA ALA A 75 -5.12 -4.70 14.82
C ALA A 75 -6.36 -5.60 14.83
N ALA A 76 -6.95 -5.88 13.67
CA ALA A 76 -8.08 -6.80 13.56
C ALA A 76 -7.71 -8.22 13.99
N VAL A 77 -6.57 -8.74 13.54
CA VAL A 77 -6.10 -10.09 13.90
C VAL A 77 -5.78 -10.20 15.39
N GLU A 78 -5.21 -9.15 16.00
CA GLU A 78 -4.80 -9.16 17.41
C GLU A 78 -5.94 -8.86 18.39
N HIS A 79 -6.93 -8.07 17.96
CA HIS A 79 -7.99 -7.58 18.88
C HIS A 79 -9.13 -8.56 19.08
N TYR A 80 -9.49 -9.32 18.06
CA TYR A 80 -10.65 -10.21 18.15
C TYR A 80 -10.25 -11.61 18.61
N GLY A 81 -10.82 -12.04 19.76
CA GLY A 81 -10.64 -13.41 20.29
C GLY A 81 -11.39 -14.48 19.48
N ASN A 82 -12.19 -14.11 18.51
CA ASN A 82 -12.92 -14.99 17.60
C ASN A 82 -12.45 -14.80 16.18
N TRP A 83 -12.03 -15.88 15.52
CA TRP A 83 -11.47 -15.87 14.20
C TRP A 83 -12.41 -15.25 13.14
N PHE A 84 -13.73 -15.53 13.22
CA PHE A 84 -14.69 -14.97 12.25
C PHE A 84 -14.83 -13.47 12.38
N HIS A 85 -14.87 -12.93 13.60
CA HIS A 85 -14.92 -11.48 13.81
C HIS A 85 -13.63 -10.80 13.31
N ALA A 86 -12.47 -11.43 13.51
CA ALA A 86 -11.21 -10.94 12.94
C ALA A 86 -11.25 -10.97 11.41
N TYR A 87 -11.76 -12.05 10.82
CA TYR A 87 -11.89 -12.19 9.36
C TYR A 87 -12.80 -11.11 8.77
N ASP A 88 -13.97 -10.87 9.37
CA ASP A 88 -14.88 -9.81 8.90
C ASP A 88 -14.22 -8.43 8.97
N ALA A 89 -13.53 -8.11 10.06
CA ALA A 89 -12.81 -6.84 10.21
C ALA A 89 -11.66 -6.70 9.20
N VAL A 90 -10.94 -7.78 8.92
CA VAL A 90 -9.90 -7.81 7.87
C VAL A 90 -10.51 -7.57 6.50
N CYS A 91 -11.60 -8.25 6.16
CA CYS A 91 -12.31 -8.07 4.88
C CYS A 91 -12.81 -6.62 4.73
N GLU A 92 -13.42 -6.06 5.78
CA GLU A 92 -13.89 -4.67 5.77
C GLU A 92 -12.73 -3.70 5.54
N ALA A 93 -11.60 -3.88 6.21
CA ALA A 93 -10.42 -3.03 6.05
C ALA A 93 -9.89 -3.07 4.61
N ILE A 94 -9.83 -4.25 3.99
CA ILE A 94 -9.37 -4.43 2.60
C ILE A 94 -10.36 -3.80 1.61
N ILE A 95 -11.66 -4.06 1.76
CA ILE A 95 -12.70 -3.51 0.86
C ILE A 95 -12.68 -1.98 0.92
N ARG A 96 -12.62 -1.42 2.12
CA ARG A 96 -12.55 0.03 2.32
C ARG A 96 -11.28 0.62 1.68
N PHE A 97 -10.12 -0.02 1.90
CA PHE A 97 -8.86 0.44 1.33
C PHE A 97 -8.91 0.54 -0.20
N TYR A 98 -9.36 -0.49 -0.88
CA TYR A 98 -9.46 -0.46 -2.35
C TYR A 98 -10.56 0.46 -2.86
N GLY A 99 -11.63 0.65 -2.10
CA GLY A 99 -12.67 1.64 -2.42
C GLY A 99 -12.17 3.09 -2.34
N GLU A 100 -11.31 3.37 -1.37
CA GLU A 100 -10.71 4.70 -1.17
C GLU A 100 -9.46 4.92 -2.05
N ASN A 101 -8.81 3.85 -2.53
CA ASN A 101 -7.57 3.88 -3.31
C ASN A 101 -7.67 3.03 -4.59
N PRO A 102 -8.44 3.42 -5.61
CA PRO A 102 -8.60 2.63 -6.84
C PRO A 102 -7.28 2.35 -7.57
N ALA A 103 -6.35 3.33 -7.59
CA ALA A 103 -5.02 3.16 -8.18
C ALA A 103 -4.18 2.08 -7.46
N ALA A 104 -4.39 1.87 -6.16
CA ALA A 104 -3.73 0.80 -5.41
C ALA A 104 -4.19 -0.58 -5.88
N TYR A 105 -5.48 -0.72 -6.21
CA TYR A 105 -6.01 -1.98 -6.77
C TYR A 105 -5.34 -2.31 -8.10
N GLU A 106 -5.29 -1.35 -9.02
CA GLU A 106 -4.67 -1.53 -10.34
C GLU A 106 -3.18 -1.88 -10.22
N SER A 107 -2.43 -1.14 -9.38
CA SER A 107 -1.00 -1.40 -9.13
C SER A 107 -0.76 -2.78 -8.52
N THR A 108 -1.61 -3.21 -7.59
CA THR A 108 -1.53 -4.54 -6.96
C THR A 108 -1.81 -5.64 -7.98
N TYR A 109 -2.83 -5.45 -8.83
CA TYR A 109 -3.16 -6.40 -9.90
C TYR A 109 -2.01 -6.57 -10.89
N ILE A 110 -1.42 -5.46 -11.35
CA ILE A 110 -0.24 -5.46 -12.23
C ILE A 110 0.93 -6.19 -11.57
N ALA A 111 1.24 -5.88 -10.31
CA ALA A 111 2.33 -6.52 -9.57
C ALA A 111 2.14 -8.04 -9.39
N LEU A 112 0.89 -8.50 -9.27
CA LEU A 112 0.56 -9.93 -9.15
C LEU A 112 0.59 -10.67 -10.48
N THR A 113 0.40 -9.98 -11.61
CA THR A 113 0.25 -10.59 -12.94
C THR A 113 1.47 -10.41 -13.85
N THR A 114 2.39 -9.50 -13.50
CA THR A 114 3.58 -9.19 -14.29
C THR A 114 4.83 -9.71 -13.58
N ASP A 115 5.70 -10.38 -14.35
CA ASP A 115 7.04 -10.77 -13.86
C ASP A 115 7.94 -9.52 -13.89
N VAL A 116 8.03 -8.83 -12.76
CA VAL A 116 8.79 -7.57 -12.65
C VAL A 116 10.20 -7.88 -12.16
N ASP A 117 11.21 -7.45 -12.92
CA ASP A 117 12.59 -7.46 -12.46
C ASP A 117 12.77 -6.44 -11.32
N GLU A 118 12.83 -6.94 -10.09
CA GLU A 118 12.98 -6.11 -8.88
C GLU A 118 14.25 -5.24 -8.89
N SER A 119 15.27 -5.63 -9.65
CA SER A 119 16.52 -4.87 -9.75
C SER A 119 16.36 -3.55 -10.49
N SER A 120 15.37 -3.45 -11.37
CA SER A 120 15.07 -2.27 -12.19
C SER A 120 14.14 -1.27 -11.52
N LEU A 121 13.53 -1.63 -10.37
CA LEU A 121 12.55 -0.80 -9.68
C LEU A 121 13.19 0.37 -8.93
N ASP A 122 12.51 1.52 -8.93
CA ASP A 122 12.85 2.63 -8.05
C ASP A 122 12.62 2.29 -6.56
N LYS A 123 13.20 3.11 -5.67
CA LYS A 123 13.10 2.87 -4.24
C LYS A 123 11.65 2.88 -3.74
N GLY A 124 10.82 3.82 -4.21
CA GLY A 124 9.43 3.96 -3.77
C GLY A 124 8.61 2.72 -4.10
N THR A 125 8.76 2.21 -5.32
CA THR A 125 8.10 0.98 -5.77
C THR A 125 8.56 -0.24 -4.98
N ARG A 126 9.87 -0.37 -4.67
CA ARG A 126 10.37 -1.44 -3.80
C ARG A 126 9.79 -1.39 -2.39
N ASP A 127 9.72 -0.20 -1.78
CA ASP A 127 9.15 -0.01 -0.44
C ASP A 127 7.66 -0.43 -0.42
N ILE A 128 6.89 -0.11 -1.48
CA ILE A 128 5.49 -0.54 -1.65
C ILE A 128 5.39 -2.07 -1.73
N LEU A 129 6.20 -2.72 -2.56
CA LEU A 129 6.21 -4.17 -2.70
C LEU A 129 6.56 -4.87 -1.37
N GLN A 130 7.54 -4.34 -0.63
CA GLN A 130 7.92 -4.88 0.68
C GLN A 130 6.75 -4.85 1.68
N VAL A 131 5.98 -3.77 1.72
CA VAL A 131 4.79 -3.68 2.59
C VAL A 131 3.70 -4.63 2.10
N ALA A 132 3.50 -4.76 0.79
CA ALA A 132 2.55 -5.71 0.22
C ALA A 132 2.90 -7.15 0.58
N ASP A 133 4.16 -7.56 0.43
CA ASP A 133 4.64 -8.91 0.78
C ASP A 133 4.49 -9.20 2.27
N ALA A 134 4.83 -8.25 3.13
CA ALA A 134 4.65 -8.39 4.58
C ALA A 134 3.16 -8.53 4.95
N THR A 135 2.28 -7.77 4.30
CA THR A 135 0.82 -7.86 4.51
C THR A 135 0.26 -9.20 4.02
N ASN A 136 0.71 -9.67 2.85
CA ASN A 136 0.33 -10.99 2.32
C ASN A 136 0.80 -12.13 3.23
N ALA A 137 2.01 -12.05 3.78
CA ALA A 137 2.53 -13.02 4.72
C ALA A 137 1.69 -13.07 6.02
N MET A 138 1.28 -11.90 6.52
CA MET A 138 0.38 -11.77 7.69
C MET A 138 -0.97 -12.42 7.43
N LEU A 139 -1.61 -12.12 6.29
CA LEU A 139 -2.89 -12.71 5.88
C LEU A 139 -2.78 -14.22 5.70
N ALA A 140 -1.70 -14.72 5.07
CA ALA A 140 -1.47 -16.15 4.92
C ALA A 140 -1.27 -16.87 6.27
N ASN A 141 -0.63 -16.23 7.24
CA ASN A 141 -0.53 -16.75 8.60
C ASN A 141 -1.89 -16.82 9.30
N PHE A 142 -2.66 -15.76 9.20
CA PHE A 142 -4.01 -15.69 9.77
C PHE A 142 -4.93 -16.79 9.21
N LEU A 143 -4.91 -17.02 7.88
CA LEU A 143 -5.70 -18.08 7.26
C LEU A 143 -5.20 -19.47 7.67
N ARG A 144 -3.88 -19.69 7.77
CA ARG A 144 -3.30 -20.97 8.27
C ARG A 144 -3.70 -21.26 9.70
N GLN A 145 -3.75 -20.24 10.56
CA GLN A 145 -4.24 -20.39 11.92
C GLN A 145 -5.71 -20.84 11.94
N GLY A 146 -6.59 -20.19 11.19
CA GLY A 146 -8.00 -20.61 11.10
C GLY A 146 -8.18 -22.04 10.57
N ALA A 147 -7.30 -22.47 9.64
CA ALA A 147 -7.31 -23.84 9.16
C ALA A 147 -6.82 -24.83 10.21
N ALA A 148 -5.80 -24.50 11.01
CA ALA A 148 -5.31 -25.33 12.11
C ALA A 148 -6.33 -25.48 13.24
N GLU A 149 -7.11 -24.45 13.52
CA GLU A 149 -8.22 -24.44 14.47
C GLU A 149 -9.49 -25.12 13.92
N GLY A 150 -9.48 -25.56 12.66
CA GLY A 150 -10.63 -26.22 12.01
C GLY A 150 -11.78 -25.27 11.66
N VAL A 151 -11.57 -23.94 11.77
CA VAL A 151 -12.58 -22.91 11.52
C VAL A 151 -12.79 -22.72 10.03
N VAL A 152 -11.74 -22.85 9.24
CA VAL A 152 -11.81 -22.73 7.78
C VAL A 152 -11.11 -23.90 7.11
N ARG A 153 -11.62 -24.29 5.92
CA ARG A 153 -10.97 -25.28 5.08
C ARG A 153 -10.38 -24.59 3.87
N ILE A 154 -9.05 -24.54 3.79
CA ILE A 154 -8.33 -23.97 2.66
C ILE A 154 -8.25 -25.05 1.57
N ALA A 155 -9.09 -24.96 0.55
CA ALA A 155 -9.04 -25.81 -0.65
C ALA A 155 -8.27 -25.06 -1.76
N LEU A 156 -6.95 -25.12 -1.71
CA LEU A 156 -6.15 -24.61 -2.83
C LEU A 156 -6.12 -25.68 -3.94
N PRO A 157 -6.36 -25.33 -5.21
CA PRO A 157 -6.14 -26.24 -6.33
C PRO A 157 -4.69 -26.75 -6.29
N ARG A 158 -4.48 -28.04 -6.45
CA ARG A 158 -3.14 -28.70 -6.40
C ARG A 158 -2.13 -28.17 -7.42
N THR A 159 -2.58 -27.33 -8.36
CA THR A 159 -1.80 -26.82 -9.50
C THR A 159 -1.15 -25.46 -9.27
N ARG A 160 -1.39 -24.78 -8.14
CA ARG A 160 -0.78 -23.47 -7.88
C ARG A 160 0.30 -23.61 -6.81
N ARG A 161 1.57 -23.62 -7.24
CA ARG A 161 2.71 -23.43 -6.34
C ARG A 161 2.83 -21.93 -6.01
N TRP A 162 2.86 -21.64 -4.73
CA TRP A 162 3.35 -20.33 -4.27
C TRP A 162 4.86 -20.28 -4.56
N SER A 163 5.33 -19.19 -5.16
CA SER A 163 6.75 -18.92 -5.25
C SER A 163 7.33 -18.76 -3.84
N SER A 164 8.63 -18.95 -3.68
CA SER A 164 9.34 -18.72 -2.41
C SER A 164 9.18 -17.29 -1.88
N SER A 165 8.79 -16.35 -2.73
CA SER A 165 8.46 -14.96 -2.39
C SER A 165 6.99 -14.73 -2.00
N GLY A 166 6.16 -15.80 -1.87
CA GLY A 166 4.75 -15.68 -1.49
C GLY A 166 3.81 -15.24 -2.62
N ARG A 167 4.29 -15.09 -3.85
CA ARG A 167 3.49 -14.70 -5.01
C ARG A 167 2.82 -15.91 -5.67
N LEU A 168 1.59 -15.73 -6.14
CA LEU A 168 0.88 -16.71 -6.97
C LEU A 168 1.60 -16.81 -8.33
N CYS A 169 2.27 -17.94 -8.59
CA CYS A 169 2.68 -18.25 -9.96
C CYS A 169 1.44 -18.60 -10.80
N PRO A 170 1.15 -17.88 -11.90
CA PRO A 170 0.18 -18.34 -12.86
C PRO A 170 0.72 -19.62 -13.50
N ALA A 171 0.08 -20.75 -13.20
CA ALA A 171 0.29 -21.97 -13.98
C ALA A 171 -0.54 -21.82 -15.27
N TRP A 172 0.14 -21.61 -16.38
CA TRP A 172 -0.35 -21.89 -17.72
C TRP A 172 0.12 -23.26 -18.15
#